data_40af3affbd5c3b3f05a3b76542f93b82
#
_entry.id   40af3affbd5c3b3f05a3b76542f93b82
#
_cell.length_a   1.000
_cell.length_b   1.000
_cell.length_c   1.000
_cell.angle_alpha   90.00
_cell.angle_beta   90.00
_cell.angle_gamma   90.00
#
_symmetry.space_group_name_H-M   'P 1'
#
loop_
_entity.id
_entity.type
_entity.pdbx_description
1 polymer ?
#
loop_
_entity_poly.entity_id
_entity_poly.type
_entity_poly.pdbx_seq_one_letter_code
_entity_poly.pdbx_strand_id
1 'polypeptide(L)'
;MKSIVQFLAVAAPVLMGGALVASGANAQSLQELERSLLFPSNADIAEGKTLATNACVNCHSLDGVSIDQNLPHLAGQHAIYLYNELQAYKQGVREDESMTKAVGFLSDDALLKVSMYYASLAPPGPALRPTTADSSESNADPGGNDPVQLGQAAAAACAGCHGSGGNSQMPSMPNLTAQSPEYFGVAMRAYQTGGRPGTMMNALVSSIDDESIQNMALYYALQEARRTASEGGGDVAVGRSAAQACSNCHGADGNTTAADMPTLAGQDAVYLATSLRAYAQGQRDHDQMVTATAELSDAEIEALAAFYATQEPIARKVSRPPTLAEWIERCDRCHGVGGNSSNPRYPSLASQHENYLARVIETYANGGRHNSTMSAMSRPLRPADIEGLAAHYASQPMKSILYVELPCTPATNQ
;
A
#
# COMPACT_ATOMS: atom_id res chain seq x y z
N MET A 1 42.50 29.79 32.08
CA MET A 1 43.45 29.68 30.97
C MET A 1 42.65 29.13 29.78
N LYS A 2 42.32 30.02 28.82
CA LYS A 2 41.53 29.71 27.62
C LYS A 2 42.54 29.47 26.48
N SER A 3 42.52 28.29 25.85
CA SER A 3 43.26 28.02 24.62
C SER A 3 42.32 28.11 23.46
N ILE A 4 42.58 29.12 22.60
CA ILE A 4 41.94 29.32 21.29
C ILE A 4 42.77 28.55 20.27
N VAL A 5 42.15 27.62 19.53
CA VAL A 5 42.74 26.97 18.39
C VAL A 5 42.16 27.63 17.12
N GLN A 6 43.03 28.36 16.40
CA GLN A 6 42.73 28.94 15.11
C GLN A 6 42.92 27.87 14.03
N PHE A 7 41.84 27.62 13.23
CA PHE A 7 41.95 26.88 12.00
C PHE A 7 42.25 27.86 10.82
N LEU A 8 43.41 27.69 10.23
CA LEU A 8 43.76 28.31 8.96
C LEU A 8 43.06 27.58 7.80
N ALA A 9 42.17 28.26 7.11
CA ALA A 9 41.61 27.79 5.84
C ALA A 9 42.60 28.06 4.70
N VAL A 10 43.12 27.00 4.09
CA VAL A 10 43.91 27.08 2.85
C VAL A 10 42.91 26.94 1.69
N ALA A 11 42.70 28.02 0.95
CA ALA A 11 41.92 28.01 -0.28
C ALA A 11 42.80 27.50 -1.43
N ALA A 12 42.44 26.37 -2.02
CA ALA A 12 42.99 25.88 -3.27
C ALA A 12 42.19 26.44 -4.46
N PRO A 13 42.79 26.88 -5.56
CA PRO A 13 42.08 27.36 -6.72
C PRO A 13 41.45 26.18 -7.48
N VAL A 14 40.14 26.21 -7.64
CA VAL A 14 39.41 25.30 -8.53
C VAL A 14 39.65 25.75 -9.97
N LEU A 15 40.42 24.98 -10.71
CA LEU A 15 40.51 25.06 -12.15
C LEU A 15 39.18 24.64 -12.78
N MET A 16 38.36 25.62 -13.14
CA MET A 16 37.25 25.43 -14.06
C MET A 16 37.79 25.35 -15.49
N GLY A 17 37.75 24.15 -16.05
CA GLY A 17 38.07 23.94 -17.45
C GLY A 17 37.94 22.50 -17.85
N GLY A 18 36.84 22.14 -18.53
CA GLY A 18 36.79 20.91 -19.30
C GLY A 18 35.68 19.89 -18.95
N ALA A 19 34.43 20.32 -18.76
CA ALA A 19 33.34 19.36 -18.56
C ALA A 19 32.04 19.65 -19.37
N LEU A 20 32.14 20.41 -20.47
CA LEU A 20 30.95 20.83 -21.23
C LEU A 20 30.79 20.16 -22.61
N VAL A 21 31.67 19.26 -23.02
CA VAL A 21 31.62 18.64 -24.36
C VAL A 21 31.19 17.16 -24.32
N ALA A 22 31.29 16.50 -23.18
CA ALA A 22 30.91 15.07 -23.06
C ALA A 22 29.39 14.82 -22.93
N SER A 23 28.60 15.82 -22.56
CA SER A 23 27.13 15.64 -22.39
C SER A 23 26.34 15.68 -23.70
N GLY A 24 26.83 16.36 -24.73
CA GLY A 24 26.12 16.48 -26.01
C GLY A 24 26.19 15.21 -26.88
N ALA A 25 27.32 14.56 -26.92
CA ALA A 25 27.53 13.36 -27.74
C ALA A 25 26.74 12.15 -27.19
N ASN A 26 26.66 12.01 -25.87
CA ASN A 26 25.83 10.95 -25.23
C ASN A 26 24.33 11.19 -25.41
N ALA A 27 23.87 12.42 -25.40
CA ALA A 27 22.45 12.74 -25.59
C ALA A 27 22.00 12.47 -27.03
N GLN A 28 22.82 12.77 -28.02
CA GLN A 28 22.55 12.49 -29.44
C GLN A 28 22.48 10.98 -29.72
N SER A 29 23.40 10.18 -29.17
CA SER A 29 23.40 8.73 -29.33
C SER A 29 22.19 8.06 -28.67
N LEU A 30 21.71 8.57 -27.53
CA LEU A 30 20.48 8.07 -26.89
C LEU A 30 19.24 8.42 -27.70
N GLN A 31 19.17 9.60 -28.30
CA GLN A 31 18.04 9.97 -29.16
C GLN A 31 17.98 9.12 -30.44
N GLU A 32 19.13 8.82 -31.04
CA GLU A 32 19.20 7.92 -32.21
C GLU A 32 18.77 6.49 -31.84
N LEU A 33 19.20 5.98 -30.71
CA LEU A 33 18.78 4.67 -30.20
C LEU A 33 17.28 4.60 -29.96
N GLU A 34 16.70 5.58 -29.28
CA GLU A 34 15.25 5.63 -29.04
C GLU A 34 14.47 5.77 -30.35
N ARG A 35 14.98 6.56 -31.28
CA ARG A 35 14.35 6.72 -32.60
C ARG A 35 14.34 5.39 -33.37
N SER A 36 15.44 4.63 -33.37
CA SER A 36 15.48 3.32 -34.03
C SER A 36 14.48 2.33 -33.41
N LEU A 37 14.31 2.35 -32.09
CA LEU A 37 13.32 1.51 -31.39
C LEU A 37 11.88 1.89 -31.70
N LEU A 38 11.60 3.17 -31.96
CA LEU A 38 10.25 3.64 -32.30
C LEU A 38 9.91 3.46 -33.78
N PHE A 39 10.91 3.48 -34.65
CA PHE A 39 10.75 3.40 -36.11
C PHE A 39 11.67 2.30 -36.73
N PRO A 40 11.44 1.01 -36.34
CA PRO A 40 12.27 -0.09 -36.79
C PRO A 40 12.12 -0.33 -38.31
N SER A 41 13.19 -0.73 -38.98
CA SER A 41 13.12 -1.21 -40.36
C SER A 41 12.54 -2.64 -40.39
N ASN A 42 11.97 -3.04 -41.55
CA ASN A 42 11.53 -4.40 -41.75
C ASN A 42 12.68 -5.42 -41.64
N ALA A 43 13.91 -5.01 -41.97
CA ALA A 43 15.11 -5.85 -41.84
C ALA A 43 15.42 -6.10 -40.35
N ASP A 44 15.37 -5.07 -39.49
CA ASP A 44 15.61 -5.21 -38.06
C ASP A 44 14.56 -6.11 -37.39
N ILE A 45 13.30 -5.95 -37.78
CA ILE A 45 12.21 -6.83 -37.29
C ILE A 45 12.43 -8.29 -37.72
N ALA A 46 12.86 -8.54 -38.98
CA ALA A 46 13.12 -9.90 -39.47
C ALA A 46 14.32 -10.55 -38.77
N GLU A 47 15.38 -9.78 -38.51
CA GLU A 47 16.52 -10.28 -37.78
C GLU A 47 16.17 -10.50 -36.30
N GLY A 48 15.42 -9.59 -35.69
CA GLY A 48 14.87 -9.74 -34.32
C GLY A 48 14.02 -11.01 -34.17
N LYS A 49 13.19 -11.34 -35.18
CA LYS A 49 12.43 -12.60 -35.23
C LYS A 49 13.36 -13.81 -35.19
N THR A 50 14.42 -13.79 -35.97
CA THR A 50 15.40 -14.90 -36.03
C THR A 50 16.09 -15.08 -34.67
N LEU A 51 16.50 -13.98 -34.04
CA LEU A 51 17.11 -14.00 -32.69
C LEU A 51 16.12 -14.50 -31.63
N ALA A 52 14.88 -14.02 -31.66
CA ALA A 52 13.82 -14.46 -30.75
C ALA A 52 13.51 -15.96 -30.88
N THR A 53 13.50 -16.49 -32.10
CA THR A 53 13.29 -17.91 -32.36
C THR A 53 14.38 -18.78 -31.71
N ASN A 54 15.60 -18.28 -31.64
CA ASN A 54 16.73 -19.05 -31.09
C ASN A 54 16.87 -18.94 -29.57
N ALA A 55 16.45 -17.81 -28.97
CA ALA A 55 16.76 -17.50 -27.57
C ALA A 55 15.53 -17.32 -26.67
N CYS A 56 14.34 -16.98 -27.19
CA CYS A 56 13.22 -16.50 -26.38
C CYS A 56 11.96 -17.36 -26.47
N VAL A 57 11.78 -18.08 -27.61
CA VAL A 57 10.53 -18.77 -27.98
C VAL A 57 10.06 -19.82 -26.97
N ASN A 58 10.97 -20.48 -26.29
CA ASN A 58 10.63 -21.58 -25.37
C ASN A 58 9.83 -21.11 -24.14
N CYS A 59 9.99 -19.84 -23.75
CA CYS A 59 9.32 -19.26 -22.60
C CYS A 59 8.27 -18.23 -23.00
N HIS A 60 8.56 -17.39 -24.02
CA HIS A 60 7.70 -16.27 -24.38
C HIS A 60 6.90 -16.49 -25.66
N SER A 61 7.00 -17.67 -26.28
CA SER A 61 6.40 -17.99 -27.59
C SER A 61 6.92 -17.10 -28.73
N LEU A 62 6.75 -17.55 -29.99
CA LEU A 62 7.19 -16.75 -31.13
C LEU A 62 6.28 -15.55 -31.38
N ASP A 63 5.00 -15.70 -31.12
CA ASP A 63 4.01 -14.62 -31.18
C ASP A 63 4.06 -13.66 -29.98
N GLY A 64 4.94 -13.91 -29.02
CA GLY A 64 5.12 -13.09 -27.83
C GLY A 64 3.98 -13.21 -26.82
N VAL A 65 3.08 -14.19 -26.98
CA VAL A 65 1.99 -14.46 -26.04
C VAL A 65 2.34 -15.69 -25.21
N SER A 66 2.82 -15.48 -23.99
CA SER A 66 3.17 -16.56 -23.08
C SER A 66 1.94 -17.36 -22.65
N ILE A 67 2.07 -18.69 -22.57
CA ILE A 67 1.04 -19.57 -22.00
C ILE A 67 1.21 -19.76 -20.48
N ASP A 68 2.38 -19.45 -19.94
CA ASP A 68 2.65 -19.51 -18.51
C ASP A 68 2.23 -18.20 -17.85
N GLN A 69 1.32 -18.30 -16.87
CA GLN A 69 0.76 -17.17 -16.13
C GLN A 69 1.82 -16.36 -15.35
N ASN A 70 2.99 -16.94 -15.09
CA ASN A 70 4.09 -16.30 -14.41
C ASN A 70 5.09 -15.61 -15.36
N LEU A 71 5.00 -15.87 -16.66
CA LEU A 71 5.85 -15.26 -17.67
C LEU A 71 5.10 -14.17 -18.43
N PRO A 72 5.72 -12.99 -18.66
CA PRO A 72 5.01 -11.90 -19.30
C PRO A 72 4.74 -12.15 -20.78
N HIS A 73 3.62 -11.63 -21.26
CA HIS A 73 3.43 -11.34 -22.66
C HIS A 73 4.41 -10.26 -23.11
N LEU A 74 5.03 -10.44 -24.27
CA LEU A 74 5.96 -9.47 -24.87
C LEU A 74 5.33 -8.80 -26.10
N ALA A 75 4.33 -9.43 -26.71
CA ALA A 75 3.68 -8.94 -27.92
C ALA A 75 3.02 -7.57 -27.70
N GLY A 76 3.29 -6.63 -28.59
CA GLY A 76 2.76 -5.27 -28.54
C GLY A 76 3.29 -4.39 -27.42
N GLN A 77 4.23 -4.89 -26.58
CA GLN A 77 4.86 -4.08 -25.56
C GLN A 77 5.84 -3.07 -26.18
N HIS A 78 6.03 -1.94 -25.54
CA HIS A 78 6.92 -0.87 -26.04
C HIS A 78 8.36 -1.33 -26.24
N ALA A 79 8.93 -1.10 -27.41
CA ALA A 79 10.28 -1.52 -27.74
C ALA A 79 11.34 -0.91 -26.81
N ILE A 80 11.22 0.39 -26.47
CA ILE A 80 12.13 1.06 -25.52
C ILE A 80 12.06 0.42 -24.13
N TYR A 81 10.85 0.10 -23.65
CA TYR A 81 10.69 -0.57 -22.36
C TYR A 81 11.32 -1.97 -22.39
N LEU A 82 11.01 -2.78 -23.43
CA LEU A 82 11.58 -4.13 -23.58
C LEU A 82 13.12 -4.08 -23.62
N TYR A 83 13.70 -3.17 -24.39
CA TYR A 83 15.14 -3.02 -24.49
C TYR A 83 15.76 -2.69 -23.14
N ASN A 84 15.19 -1.73 -22.41
CA ASN A 84 15.67 -1.35 -21.09
C ASN A 84 15.62 -2.50 -20.09
N GLU A 85 14.56 -3.32 -20.12
CA GLU A 85 14.43 -4.49 -19.26
C GLU A 85 15.44 -5.59 -19.60
N LEU A 86 15.67 -5.84 -20.89
CA LEU A 86 16.69 -6.80 -21.33
C LEU A 86 18.11 -6.34 -20.93
N GLN A 87 18.39 -5.05 -21.04
CA GLN A 87 19.64 -4.45 -20.55
C GLN A 87 19.77 -4.58 -19.02
N ALA A 88 18.68 -4.36 -18.27
CA ALA A 88 18.69 -4.49 -16.82
C ALA A 88 19.01 -5.93 -16.37
N TYR A 89 18.50 -6.94 -17.05
CA TYR A 89 18.86 -8.34 -16.82
C TYR A 89 20.34 -8.63 -17.18
N LYS A 90 20.80 -8.12 -18.33
CA LYS A 90 22.19 -8.30 -18.79
C LYS A 90 23.19 -7.68 -17.84
N GLN A 91 22.85 -6.55 -17.22
CA GLN A 91 23.69 -5.81 -16.27
C GLN A 91 23.55 -6.28 -14.83
N GLY A 92 22.65 -7.24 -14.55
CA GLY A 92 22.37 -7.71 -13.18
C GLY A 92 21.65 -6.69 -12.28
N VAL A 93 21.09 -5.63 -12.87
CA VAL A 93 20.24 -4.64 -12.14
C VAL A 93 18.86 -5.22 -11.85
N ARG A 94 18.37 -6.08 -12.73
CA ARG A 94 17.17 -6.88 -12.55
C ARG A 94 17.57 -8.36 -12.43
N GLU A 95 17.19 -8.97 -11.33
CA GLU A 95 17.57 -10.34 -11.02
C GLU A 95 16.51 -11.34 -11.51
N ASP A 96 16.93 -12.25 -12.36
CA ASP A 96 16.23 -13.47 -12.75
C ASP A 96 17.25 -14.38 -13.43
N GLU A 97 17.51 -15.55 -12.85
CA GLU A 97 18.58 -16.45 -13.31
C GLU A 97 18.37 -16.89 -14.77
N SER A 98 17.10 -17.18 -15.15
CA SER A 98 16.77 -17.64 -16.49
C SER A 98 16.95 -16.52 -17.52
N MET A 99 16.43 -15.32 -17.21
CA MET A 99 16.58 -14.17 -18.09
C MET A 99 18.03 -13.69 -18.19
N THR A 100 18.77 -13.63 -17.09
CA THR A 100 20.20 -13.25 -17.09
C THR A 100 21.02 -14.20 -17.97
N LYS A 101 20.76 -15.51 -17.91
CA LYS A 101 21.40 -16.48 -18.80
C LYS A 101 20.98 -16.30 -20.25
N ALA A 102 19.69 -16.06 -20.52
CA ALA A 102 19.17 -15.92 -21.87
C ALA A 102 19.70 -14.67 -22.58
N VAL A 103 19.92 -13.56 -21.89
CA VAL A 103 20.37 -12.30 -22.51
C VAL A 103 21.88 -12.07 -22.40
N GLY A 104 22.58 -12.77 -21.51
CA GLY A 104 23.99 -12.50 -21.17
C GLY A 104 24.97 -12.65 -22.34
N PHE A 105 24.67 -13.48 -23.32
CA PHE A 105 25.51 -13.70 -24.52
C PHE A 105 25.07 -12.86 -25.72
N LEU A 106 23.94 -12.14 -25.64
CA LEU A 106 23.43 -11.31 -26.73
C LEU A 106 24.15 -9.95 -26.77
N SER A 107 24.42 -9.46 -27.97
CA SER A 107 24.91 -8.08 -28.16
C SER A 107 23.79 -7.07 -27.88
N ASP A 108 24.16 -5.80 -27.65
CA ASP A 108 23.15 -4.73 -27.46
C ASP A 108 22.31 -4.52 -28.72
N ASP A 109 22.90 -4.70 -29.91
CA ASP A 109 22.17 -4.70 -31.19
C ASP A 109 21.16 -5.86 -31.29
N ALA A 110 21.53 -7.05 -30.81
CA ALA A 110 20.60 -8.18 -30.77
C ALA A 110 19.43 -7.94 -29.81
N LEU A 111 19.69 -7.35 -28.62
CA LEU A 111 18.63 -6.98 -27.67
C LEU A 111 17.70 -5.91 -28.25
N LEU A 112 18.28 -4.94 -29.00
CA LEU A 112 17.53 -3.92 -29.71
C LEU A 112 16.54 -4.54 -30.71
N LYS A 113 17.02 -5.41 -31.60
CA LYS A 113 16.23 -6.06 -32.66
C LYS A 113 15.15 -7.01 -32.10
N VAL A 114 15.46 -7.77 -31.05
CA VAL A 114 14.48 -8.60 -30.36
C VAL A 114 13.36 -7.74 -29.76
N SER A 115 13.69 -6.59 -29.18
CA SER A 115 12.71 -5.65 -28.63
C SER A 115 11.79 -5.08 -29.72
N MET A 116 12.36 -4.71 -30.88
CA MET A 116 11.62 -4.25 -32.05
C MET A 116 10.67 -5.35 -32.58
N TYR A 117 11.13 -6.58 -32.65
CA TYR A 117 10.31 -7.70 -33.10
C TYR A 117 9.07 -7.90 -32.23
N TYR A 118 9.24 -8.09 -30.91
CA TYR A 118 8.10 -8.31 -30.01
C TYR A 118 7.17 -7.10 -29.94
N ALA A 119 7.68 -5.88 -29.99
CA ALA A 119 6.87 -4.69 -30.05
C ALA A 119 6.03 -4.56 -31.32
N SER A 120 6.49 -5.14 -32.45
CA SER A 120 5.78 -5.13 -33.73
C SER A 120 4.61 -6.14 -33.82
N LEU A 121 4.52 -7.06 -32.87
CA LEU A 121 3.47 -8.08 -32.85
C LEU A 121 2.14 -7.52 -32.36
N ALA A 122 1.04 -8.14 -32.82
CA ALA A 122 -0.28 -7.82 -32.31
C ALA A 122 -0.36 -8.12 -30.81
N PRO A 123 -0.89 -7.21 -30.00
CA PRO A 123 -1.03 -7.44 -28.57
C PRO A 123 -1.98 -8.60 -28.26
N PRO A 124 -1.80 -9.30 -27.12
CA PRO A 124 -2.74 -10.33 -26.70
C PRO A 124 -4.13 -9.76 -26.43
N GLY A 125 -5.15 -10.60 -26.56
CA GLY A 125 -6.48 -10.27 -26.07
C GLY A 125 -6.52 -10.21 -24.52
N PRO A 126 -7.54 -9.54 -23.95
CA PRO A 126 -7.71 -9.52 -22.50
C PRO A 126 -7.93 -10.94 -21.96
N ALA A 127 -7.46 -11.19 -20.75
CA ALA A 127 -7.69 -12.46 -20.07
C ALA A 127 -9.21 -12.70 -19.94
N LEU A 128 -9.68 -13.81 -20.53
CA LEU A 128 -11.06 -14.23 -20.36
C LEU A 128 -11.23 -14.72 -18.93
N ARG A 129 -11.92 -13.96 -18.09
CA ARG A 129 -12.38 -14.50 -16.79
C ARG A 129 -13.33 -15.67 -17.09
N PRO A 130 -13.17 -16.82 -16.42
CA PRO A 130 -14.19 -17.84 -16.47
C PRO A 130 -15.51 -17.20 -16.01
N THR A 131 -16.47 -17.12 -16.89
CA THR A 131 -17.85 -16.78 -16.51
C THR A 131 -18.38 -17.98 -15.72
N THR A 132 -18.21 -17.98 -14.40
CA THR A 132 -19.11 -18.75 -13.54
C THR A 132 -20.49 -18.14 -13.75
N ALA A 133 -21.38 -18.93 -14.33
CA ALA A 133 -22.73 -18.53 -14.69
C ALA A 133 -23.56 -18.25 -13.41
N ASP A 134 -23.26 -17.17 -12.75
CA ASP A 134 -24.12 -16.50 -11.76
C ASP A 134 -23.62 -15.11 -11.40
N SER A 135 -23.29 -14.31 -12.39
CA SER A 135 -23.00 -12.89 -12.20
C SER A 135 -23.91 -12.08 -13.13
N SER A 136 -25.11 -11.78 -12.65
CA SER A 136 -25.79 -10.56 -13.01
C SER A 136 -24.77 -9.42 -12.90
N GLU A 137 -24.35 -8.87 -14.03
CA GLU A 137 -23.67 -7.56 -14.16
C GLU A 137 -22.79 -7.14 -12.96
N SER A 138 -21.70 -7.84 -12.70
CA SER A 138 -20.62 -7.22 -11.92
C SER A 138 -19.69 -6.47 -12.90
N ASN A 139 -20.04 -5.23 -13.22
CA ASN A 139 -19.03 -4.19 -13.20
C ASN A 139 -18.23 -4.48 -11.93
N ALA A 140 -16.96 -4.89 -12.05
CA ALA A 140 -16.12 -5.10 -10.89
C ALA A 140 -16.27 -3.83 -10.05
N ASP A 141 -17.04 -3.94 -8.97
CA ASP A 141 -17.31 -2.82 -8.09
C ASP A 141 -15.94 -2.35 -7.58
N PRO A 142 -15.47 -1.16 -7.94
CA PRO A 142 -14.20 -0.65 -7.44
C PRO A 142 -14.21 -0.48 -5.91
N GLY A 143 -15.37 -0.71 -5.25
CA GLY A 143 -15.55 -0.71 -3.80
C GLY A 143 -15.35 -2.05 -3.10
N GLY A 144 -15.31 -3.18 -3.83
CA GLY A 144 -15.24 -4.53 -3.22
C GLY A 144 -14.04 -4.78 -2.29
N ASN A 145 -13.00 -3.95 -2.39
CA ASN A 145 -11.79 -3.99 -1.56
C ASN A 145 -11.61 -2.71 -0.70
N ASP A 146 -12.66 -1.90 -0.51
CA ASP A 146 -12.56 -0.75 0.40
C ASP A 146 -12.45 -1.24 1.85
N PRO A 147 -11.33 -1.01 2.54
CA PRO A 147 -11.11 -1.49 3.90
C PRO A 147 -12.15 -0.95 4.90
N VAL A 148 -12.75 0.21 4.64
CA VAL A 148 -13.81 0.76 5.49
C VAL A 148 -15.10 -0.05 5.30
N GLN A 149 -15.45 -0.41 4.07
CA GLN A 149 -16.63 -1.24 3.80
C GLN A 149 -16.42 -2.68 4.28
N LEU A 150 -15.23 -3.25 4.06
CA LEU A 150 -14.88 -4.57 4.61
C LEU A 150 -14.93 -4.56 6.14
N GLY A 151 -14.39 -3.49 6.76
CA GLY A 151 -14.47 -3.29 8.21
C GLY A 151 -15.89 -3.16 8.72
N GLN A 152 -16.76 -2.44 8.02
CA GLN A 152 -18.18 -2.33 8.33
C GLN A 152 -18.90 -3.69 8.26
N ALA A 153 -18.63 -4.47 7.23
CA ALA A 153 -19.18 -5.80 7.06
C ALA A 153 -18.72 -6.75 8.18
N ALA A 154 -17.42 -6.76 8.49
CA ALA A 154 -16.86 -7.57 9.58
C ALA A 154 -17.40 -7.14 10.95
N ALA A 155 -17.65 -5.84 11.14
CA ALA A 155 -18.20 -5.28 12.40
C ALA A 155 -19.69 -5.51 12.59
N ALA A 156 -20.43 -5.99 11.59
CA ALA A 156 -21.89 -6.10 11.65
C ALA A 156 -22.38 -6.94 12.85
N ALA A 157 -21.71 -8.06 13.15
CA ALA A 157 -22.03 -8.91 14.30
C ALA A 157 -21.78 -8.24 15.66
N CYS A 158 -20.89 -7.24 15.72
CA CYS A 158 -20.50 -6.55 16.95
C CYS A 158 -21.53 -5.47 17.35
N ALA A 159 -22.33 -4.99 16.40
CA ALA A 159 -23.28 -3.89 16.59
C ALA A 159 -24.36 -4.19 17.64
N GLY A 160 -24.70 -5.46 17.86
CA GLY A 160 -25.69 -5.87 18.85
C GLY A 160 -25.32 -5.47 20.28
N CYS A 161 -24.04 -5.44 20.63
CA CYS A 161 -23.55 -5.07 21.96
C CYS A 161 -22.88 -3.69 21.95
N HIS A 162 -22.03 -3.41 20.96
CA HIS A 162 -21.25 -2.19 20.90
C HIS A 162 -21.96 -1.02 20.19
N GLY A 163 -23.21 -1.24 19.78
CA GLY A 163 -24.00 -0.23 19.07
C GLY A 163 -23.64 -0.09 17.60
N SER A 164 -24.56 0.46 16.81
CA SER A 164 -24.30 0.80 15.42
C SER A 164 -23.18 1.83 15.32
N GLY A 165 -22.17 1.51 14.51
CA GLY A 165 -20.97 2.36 14.38
C GLY A 165 -20.06 2.36 15.62
N GLY A 166 -20.26 1.46 16.58
CA GLY A 166 -19.37 1.32 17.73
C GLY A 166 -19.63 2.30 18.89
N ASN A 167 -20.80 2.95 18.93
CA ASN A 167 -21.25 3.79 20.04
C ASN A 167 -22.31 3.05 20.84
N SER A 168 -21.89 2.39 21.92
CA SER A 168 -22.77 1.57 22.75
C SER A 168 -23.77 2.40 23.53
N GLN A 169 -25.00 1.88 23.66
CA GLN A 169 -26.04 2.41 24.54
C GLN A 169 -26.29 1.50 25.75
N MET A 170 -25.54 0.40 25.84
CA MET A 170 -25.68 -0.58 26.90
C MET A 170 -24.64 -0.35 27.98
N PRO A 171 -25.05 -0.28 29.27
CA PRO A 171 -24.07 -0.20 30.37
C PRO A 171 -23.10 -1.38 30.35
N SER A 172 -21.88 -1.17 30.73
CA SER A 172 -20.74 -2.11 30.70
C SER A 172 -20.25 -2.55 29.33
N MET A 173 -20.88 -2.11 28.24
CA MET A 173 -20.37 -2.35 26.89
C MET A 173 -19.55 -1.15 26.42
N PRO A 174 -18.27 -1.34 26.06
CA PRO A 174 -17.42 -0.20 25.68
C PRO A 174 -17.79 0.36 24.32
N ASN A 175 -17.61 1.68 24.19
CA ASN A 175 -17.51 2.33 22.89
C ASN A 175 -16.24 1.87 22.19
N LEU A 176 -16.35 1.64 20.88
CA LEU A 176 -15.23 1.27 19.99
C LEU A 176 -14.73 2.47 19.20
N THR A 177 -15.50 3.56 19.16
CA THR A 177 -15.14 4.83 18.52
C THR A 177 -14.07 5.60 19.32
N ALA A 178 -13.48 6.62 18.72
CA ALA A 178 -12.38 7.41 19.29
C ALA A 178 -11.10 6.63 19.63
N GLN A 179 -11.05 5.33 19.38
CA GLN A 179 -9.84 4.54 19.57
C GLN A 179 -8.93 4.63 18.34
N SER A 180 -7.60 4.51 18.56
CA SER A 180 -6.69 4.36 17.43
C SER A 180 -6.83 2.96 16.80
N PRO A 181 -6.61 2.82 15.51
CA PRO A 181 -6.56 1.50 14.87
C PRO A 181 -5.53 0.56 15.49
N GLU A 182 -4.39 1.11 15.92
CA GLU A 182 -3.31 0.35 16.55
C GLU A 182 -3.77 -0.22 17.91
N TYR A 183 -4.30 0.62 18.79
CA TYR A 183 -4.80 0.17 20.09
C TYR A 183 -5.96 -0.83 19.93
N PHE A 184 -6.87 -0.61 18.97
CA PHE A 184 -7.96 -1.53 18.69
C PHE A 184 -7.40 -2.92 18.32
N GLY A 185 -6.41 -2.99 17.42
CA GLY A 185 -5.75 -4.24 17.05
C GLY A 185 -5.08 -4.94 18.22
N VAL A 186 -4.34 -4.19 19.06
CA VAL A 186 -3.72 -4.74 20.28
C VAL A 186 -4.77 -5.30 21.23
N ALA A 187 -5.88 -4.58 21.43
CA ALA A 187 -6.99 -5.01 22.30
C ALA A 187 -7.66 -6.30 21.80
N MET A 188 -7.90 -6.41 20.48
CA MET A 188 -8.48 -7.61 19.86
C MET A 188 -7.57 -8.81 20.02
N ARG A 189 -6.26 -8.66 19.73
CA ARG A 189 -5.28 -9.74 19.92
C ARG A 189 -5.13 -10.17 21.39
N ALA A 190 -5.21 -9.22 22.32
CA ALA A 190 -5.17 -9.55 23.75
C ALA A 190 -6.36 -10.43 24.17
N TYR A 191 -7.55 -10.25 23.58
CA TYR A 191 -8.66 -11.19 23.77
C TYR A 191 -8.41 -12.56 23.11
N GLN A 192 -7.84 -12.58 21.91
CA GLN A 192 -7.51 -13.85 21.21
C GLN A 192 -6.49 -14.70 21.98
N THR A 193 -5.50 -14.06 22.60
CA THR A 193 -4.41 -14.75 23.31
C THR A 193 -4.68 -14.98 24.82
N GLY A 194 -5.83 -14.48 25.33
CA GLY A 194 -6.18 -14.61 26.76
C GLY A 194 -5.50 -13.62 27.68
N GLY A 195 -4.68 -12.68 27.18
CA GLY A 195 -4.09 -11.58 27.96
C GLY A 195 -5.11 -10.56 28.49
N ARG A 196 -6.35 -10.65 28.01
CA ARG A 196 -7.49 -9.87 28.48
C ARG A 196 -8.63 -10.81 28.82
N PRO A 197 -9.11 -10.84 30.10
CA PRO A 197 -10.23 -11.68 30.47
C PRO A 197 -11.52 -11.16 29.90
N GLY A 198 -12.37 -12.02 29.42
CA GLY A 198 -13.67 -11.68 28.86
C GLY A 198 -14.21 -12.84 28.05
N THR A 199 -14.80 -13.81 28.70
CA THR A 199 -15.23 -15.07 28.11
C THR A 199 -16.02 -14.90 26.80
N MET A 200 -16.92 -13.93 26.74
CA MET A 200 -17.69 -13.64 25.54
C MET A 200 -16.80 -13.09 24.42
N MET A 201 -15.97 -12.07 24.69
CA MET A 201 -15.10 -11.48 23.69
C MET A 201 -14.05 -12.47 23.20
N ASN A 202 -13.44 -13.27 24.08
CA ASN A 202 -12.48 -14.31 23.67
C ASN A 202 -13.11 -15.29 22.66
N ALA A 203 -14.36 -15.73 22.92
CA ALA A 203 -15.07 -16.64 22.02
C ALA A 203 -15.41 -15.98 20.67
N LEU A 204 -15.89 -14.73 20.69
CA LEU A 204 -16.32 -14.01 19.48
C LEU A 204 -15.16 -13.64 18.55
N VAL A 205 -13.99 -13.29 19.12
CA VAL A 205 -12.86 -12.80 18.29
C VAL A 205 -11.84 -13.86 17.94
N SER A 206 -11.95 -15.07 18.48
CA SER A 206 -10.95 -16.15 18.34
C SER A 206 -10.62 -16.54 16.91
N SER A 207 -11.58 -16.40 16.00
CA SER A 207 -11.44 -16.78 14.58
C SER A 207 -11.31 -15.59 13.62
N ILE A 208 -11.26 -14.37 14.14
CA ILE A 208 -11.14 -13.18 13.29
C ILE A 208 -9.66 -13.02 12.88
N ASP A 209 -9.41 -12.95 11.58
CA ASP A 209 -8.07 -12.76 11.04
C ASP A 209 -7.56 -11.31 11.22
N ASP A 210 -6.24 -11.13 11.07
CA ASP A 210 -5.58 -9.84 11.27
C ASP A 210 -6.05 -8.76 10.29
N GLU A 211 -6.38 -9.12 9.05
CA GLU A 211 -6.88 -8.18 8.05
C GLU A 211 -8.27 -7.66 8.43
N SER A 212 -9.16 -8.55 8.83
CA SER A 212 -10.49 -8.19 9.34
C SER A 212 -10.39 -7.29 10.58
N ILE A 213 -9.45 -7.57 11.50
CA ILE A 213 -9.21 -6.73 12.67
C ILE A 213 -8.76 -5.32 12.25
N GLN A 214 -7.83 -5.21 11.29
CA GLN A 214 -7.34 -3.91 10.79
C GLN A 214 -8.46 -3.12 10.09
N ASN A 215 -9.27 -3.79 9.28
CA ASN A 215 -10.39 -3.18 8.58
C ASN A 215 -11.46 -2.68 9.58
N MET A 216 -11.82 -3.47 10.60
CA MET A 216 -12.73 -3.04 11.69
C MET A 216 -12.14 -1.87 12.49
N ALA A 217 -10.85 -1.90 12.80
CA ALA A 217 -10.17 -0.83 13.50
C ALA A 217 -10.27 0.50 12.77
N LEU A 218 -10.07 0.46 11.44
CA LEU A 218 -10.21 1.62 10.57
C LEU A 218 -11.67 2.09 10.51
N TYR A 219 -12.60 1.16 10.33
CA TYR A 219 -14.03 1.48 10.30
C TYR A 219 -14.47 2.23 11.56
N TYR A 220 -14.17 1.70 12.76
CA TYR A 220 -14.56 2.34 14.03
C TYR A 220 -13.82 3.66 14.29
N ALA A 221 -12.57 3.79 13.89
CA ALA A 221 -11.82 5.03 14.05
C ALA A 221 -12.36 6.19 13.19
N LEU A 222 -13.05 5.88 12.08
CA LEU A 222 -13.67 6.85 11.19
C LEU A 222 -15.11 7.19 11.57
N GLN A 223 -15.70 6.48 12.55
CA GLN A 223 -17.04 6.80 13.02
C GLN A 223 -17.05 8.02 13.92
N GLU A 224 -18.20 8.70 13.98
CA GLU A 224 -18.41 9.79 14.92
C GLU A 224 -18.26 9.29 16.36
N ALA A 225 -17.37 9.92 17.13
CA ALA A 225 -17.18 9.59 18.53
C ALA A 225 -18.27 10.24 19.38
N ARG A 226 -18.90 9.47 20.27
CA ARG A 226 -19.94 9.96 21.16
C ARG A 226 -19.70 9.43 22.57
N ARG A 227 -20.12 10.20 23.58
CA ARG A 227 -20.13 9.71 24.95
C ARG A 227 -21.18 8.61 25.10
N THR A 228 -20.91 7.66 26.00
CA THR A 228 -21.94 6.72 26.45
C THR A 228 -22.97 7.44 27.34
N ALA A 229 -24.13 6.84 27.52
CA ALA A 229 -25.17 7.34 28.43
C ALA A 229 -24.86 7.07 29.91
N SER A 230 -23.89 6.19 30.22
CA SER A 230 -23.55 5.77 31.60
C SER A 230 -22.44 6.65 32.14
N GLU A 231 -22.78 7.54 33.07
CA GLU A 231 -21.83 8.44 33.72
C GLU A 231 -21.24 7.85 35.02
N GLY A 232 -21.77 6.73 35.53
CA GLY A 232 -21.33 6.11 36.78
C GLY A 232 -21.81 6.81 38.02
N GLY A 233 -21.45 6.26 39.20
CA GLY A 233 -21.86 6.79 40.51
C GLY A 233 -20.74 7.49 41.29
N GLY A 234 -19.51 7.60 40.76
CA GLY A 234 -18.36 8.19 41.42
C GLY A 234 -18.37 9.71 41.47
N ASP A 235 -17.62 10.30 42.39
CA ASP A 235 -17.43 11.75 42.49
C ASP A 235 -16.49 12.24 41.38
N VAL A 236 -17.03 13.00 40.43
CA VAL A 236 -16.29 13.53 39.27
C VAL A 236 -15.16 14.50 39.70
N ALA A 237 -15.31 15.23 40.80
CA ALA A 237 -14.27 16.16 41.27
C ALA A 237 -13.08 15.40 41.88
N VAL A 238 -13.34 14.35 42.62
CA VAL A 238 -12.32 13.42 43.14
C VAL A 238 -11.64 12.71 41.93
N GLY A 239 -12.42 12.22 40.97
CA GLY A 239 -11.89 11.60 39.75
C GLY A 239 -10.98 12.52 38.93
N ARG A 240 -11.35 13.79 38.77
CA ARG A 240 -10.52 14.81 38.13
C ARG A 240 -9.15 14.97 38.79
N SER A 241 -9.13 14.95 40.14
CA SER A 241 -7.87 15.08 40.89
C SER A 241 -7.01 13.82 40.72
N ALA A 242 -7.61 12.63 40.81
CA ALA A 242 -6.92 11.36 40.63
C ALA A 242 -6.40 11.17 39.19
N ALA A 243 -7.13 11.66 38.18
CA ALA A 243 -6.78 11.57 36.76
C ALA A 243 -5.47 12.31 36.40
N GLN A 244 -4.96 13.19 37.24
CA GLN A 244 -3.68 13.87 37.03
C GLN A 244 -2.52 12.86 36.89
N ALA A 245 -2.54 11.77 37.65
CA ALA A 245 -1.53 10.72 37.58
C ALA A 245 -1.58 9.94 36.25
N CYS A 246 -2.74 9.90 35.57
CA CYS A 246 -2.99 9.17 34.35
C CYS A 246 -2.74 10.03 33.07
N SER A 247 -2.65 11.35 33.25
CA SER A 247 -2.67 12.33 32.16
C SER A 247 -1.50 12.24 31.18
N ASN A 248 -0.32 11.80 31.64
CA ASN A 248 0.87 11.68 30.76
C ASN A 248 0.69 10.67 29.64
N CYS A 249 -0.10 9.62 29.83
CA CYS A 249 -0.35 8.57 28.87
C CYS A 249 -1.71 8.74 28.18
N HIS A 250 -2.76 9.06 28.94
CA HIS A 250 -4.14 9.09 28.46
C HIS A 250 -4.65 10.49 28.11
N GLY A 251 -3.84 11.55 28.33
CA GLY A 251 -4.29 12.92 28.17
C GLY A 251 -5.05 13.42 29.42
N ALA A 252 -5.08 14.75 29.64
CA ALA A 252 -5.67 15.36 30.84
C ALA A 252 -7.19 15.11 30.96
N ASP A 253 -7.85 14.98 29.87
CA ASP A 253 -9.29 14.69 29.71
C ASP A 253 -9.60 13.28 29.23
N GLY A 254 -8.59 12.42 29.11
CA GLY A 254 -8.71 11.08 28.56
C GLY A 254 -8.65 10.98 27.04
N ASN A 255 -8.35 12.09 26.34
CA ASN A 255 -8.10 12.11 24.91
C ASN A 255 -6.61 12.04 24.64
N THR A 256 -6.07 10.87 24.33
CA THR A 256 -4.66 10.69 24.01
C THR A 256 -4.40 10.85 22.51
N THR A 257 -3.18 11.28 22.15
CA THR A 257 -2.69 11.28 20.75
C THR A 257 -1.77 10.09 20.46
N ALA A 258 -1.34 9.35 21.48
CA ALA A 258 -0.51 8.16 21.31
C ALA A 258 -1.30 7.03 20.63
N ALA A 259 -0.68 6.36 19.68
CA ALA A 259 -1.37 5.36 18.86
C ALA A 259 -1.66 4.06 19.63
N ASP A 260 -0.79 3.70 20.56
CA ASP A 260 -0.84 2.49 21.39
C ASP A 260 -1.65 2.66 22.68
N MET A 261 -2.07 3.89 23.01
CA MET A 261 -2.82 4.19 24.22
C MET A 261 -4.32 4.35 23.94
N PRO A 262 -5.21 3.82 24.82
CA PRO A 262 -6.65 4.02 24.67
C PRO A 262 -7.09 5.44 25.02
N THR A 263 -8.06 5.95 24.25
CA THR A 263 -8.88 7.07 24.63
C THR A 263 -9.85 6.61 25.74
N LEU A 264 -9.91 7.35 26.83
CA LEU A 264 -10.78 7.10 27.99
C LEU A 264 -12.00 8.03 27.98
N ALA A 265 -11.90 9.19 27.36
CA ALA A 265 -12.95 10.18 27.27
C ALA A 265 -14.24 9.60 26.69
N GLY A 266 -15.36 9.85 27.34
CA GLY A 266 -16.69 9.41 26.90
C GLY A 266 -16.93 7.91 26.95
N GLN A 267 -16.03 7.13 27.53
CA GLN A 267 -16.17 5.68 27.66
C GLN A 267 -17.15 5.32 28.79
N ASP A 268 -17.79 4.16 28.67
CA ASP A 268 -18.73 3.67 29.69
C ASP A 268 -18.06 3.55 31.07
N ALA A 269 -18.67 4.17 32.09
CA ALA A 269 -18.08 4.23 33.44
C ALA A 269 -17.99 2.84 34.08
N VAL A 270 -18.97 1.97 33.86
CA VAL A 270 -18.97 0.60 34.42
C VAL A 270 -17.87 -0.23 33.78
N TYR A 271 -17.68 -0.07 32.45
CA TYR A 271 -16.58 -0.72 31.75
C TYR A 271 -15.21 -0.20 32.21
N LEU A 272 -15.06 1.11 32.39
CA LEU A 272 -13.82 1.71 32.89
C LEU A 272 -13.48 1.19 34.31
N ALA A 273 -14.44 1.24 35.23
CA ALA A 273 -14.26 0.72 36.59
C ALA A 273 -13.88 -0.77 36.60
N THR A 274 -14.58 -1.57 35.82
CA THR A 274 -14.28 -2.99 35.68
C THR A 274 -12.88 -3.23 35.12
N SER A 275 -12.48 -2.44 34.13
CA SER A 275 -11.14 -2.53 33.52
C SER A 275 -10.05 -2.14 34.50
N LEU A 276 -10.22 -1.07 35.27
CA LEU A 276 -9.25 -0.63 36.29
C LEU A 276 -9.08 -1.68 37.39
N ARG A 277 -10.19 -2.28 37.86
CA ARG A 277 -10.15 -3.39 38.84
C ARG A 277 -9.41 -4.61 38.27
N ALA A 278 -9.65 -4.94 37.01
CA ALA A 278 -8.98 -6.06 36.38
C ALA A 278 -7.47 -5.88 36.31
N TYR A 279 -6.99 -4.66 36.06
CA TYR A 279 -5.55 -4.35 36.15
C TYR A 279 -5.05 -4.41 37.58
N ALA A 280 -5.73 -3.77 38.54
CA ALA A 280 -5.34 -3.76 39.96
C ALA A 280 -5.24 -5.18 40.58
N GLN A 281 -6.04 -6.11 40.08
CA GLN A 281 -6.07 -7.53 40.47
C GLN A 281 -5.15 -8.43 39.65
N GLY A 282 -4.38 -7.86 38.68
CA GLY A 282 -3.53 -8.65 37.79
C GLY A 282 -4.28 -9.60 36.85
N GLN A 283 -5.59 -9.41 36.66
CA GLN A 283 -6.41 -10.22 35.74
C GLN A 283 -6.28 -9.77 34.29
N ARG A 284 -5.85 -8.54 34.08
CA ARG A 284 -5.58 -7.97 32.75
C ARG A 284 -4.11 -7.65 32.65
N ASP A 285 -3.45 -8.21 31.66
CA ASP A 285 -1.99 -8.12 31.50
C ASP A 285 -1.58 -6.81 30.82
N HIS A 286 -0.87 -5.96 31.57
CA HIS A 286 -0.17 -4.76 31.10
C HIS A 286 0.61 -4.13 32.24
N ASP A 287 1.93 -4.32 32.31
CA ASP A 287 2.79 -3.96 33.44
C ASP A 287 2.58 -2.53 33.95
N GLN A 288 2.52 -1.55 33.03
CA GLN A 288 2.36 -0.15 33.39
C GLN A 288 0.98 0.13 34.04
N MET A 289 -0.09 -0.49 33.50
CA MET A 289 -1.44 -0.33 34.05
C MET A 289 -1.59 -1.05 35.40
N VAL A 290 -1.04 -2.25 35.52
CA VAL A 290 -1.00 -2.99 36.79
C VAL A 290 -0.32 -2.13 37.88
N THR A 291 0.85 -1.57 37.56
CA THR A 291 1.57 -0.67 38.48
C THR A 291 0.76 0.59 38.82
N ALA A 292 0.17 1.23 37.82
CA ALA A 292 -0.57 2.49 38.02
C ALA A 292 -1.89 2.31 38.80
N THR A 293 -2.46 1.11 38.79
CA THR A 293 -3.74 0.83 39.48
C THR A 293 -3.61 0.10 40.82
N ALA A 294 -2.40 -0.36 41.18
CA ALA A 294 -2.16 -1.26 42.32
C ALA A 294 -2.63 -0.67 43.66
N GLU A 295 -2.52 0.66 43.86
CA GLU A 295 -2.86 1.33 45.09
C GLU A 295 -4.20 2.08 45.08
N LEU A 296 -4.96 1.97 43.94
CA LEU A 296 -6.27 2.63 43.85
C LEU A 296 -7.30 1.95 44.72
N SER A 297 -8.00 2.72 45.54
CA SER A 297 -9.20 2.29 46.26
C SER A 297 -10.38 2.15 45.27
N ASP A 298 -11.39 1.34 45.67
CA ASP A 298 -12.63 1.22 44.87
C ASP A 298 -13.34 2.56 44.66
N ALA A 299 -13.28 3.48 45.67
CA ALA A 299 -13.86 4.81 45.56
C ALA A 299 -13.14 5.66 44.49
N GLU A 300 -11.80 5.58 44.43
CA GLU A 300 -10.99 6.28 43.42
C GLU A 300 -11.22 5.69 42.03
N ILE A 301 -11.35 4.38 41.93
CA ILE A 301 -11.69 3.69 40.66
C ILE A 301 -13.05 4.17 40.11
N GLU A 302 -14.08 4.21 40.96
CA GLU A 302 -15.40 4.74 40.59
C GLU A 302 -15.35 6.23 40.22
N ALA A 303 -14.59 7.02 40.97
CA ALA A 303 -14.41 8.45 40.69
C ALA A 303 -13.70 8.70 39.36
N LEU A 304 -12.61 7.96 39.06
CA LEU A 304 -11.89 8.01 37.79
C LEU A 304 -12.81 7.62 36.62
N ALA A 305 -13.55 6.54 36.78
CA ALA A 305 -14.48 6.06 35.75
C ALA A 305 -15.57 7.10 35.44
N ALA A 306 -16.17 7.70 36.48
CA ALA A 306 -17.17 8.77 36.35
C ALA A 306 -16.55 10.03 35.69
N PHE A 307 -15.34 10.43 36.08
CA PHE A 307 -14.66 11.58 35.47
C PHE A 307 -14.47 11.37 33.95
N TYR A 308 -13.88 10.25 33.53
CA TYR A 308 -13.61 10.02 32.13
C TYR A 308 -14.89 9.81 31.31
N ALA A 309 -15.92 9.21 31.87
CA ALA A 309 -17.20 9.04 31.19
C ALA A 309 -17.89 10.38 30.86
N THR A 310 -17.64 11.42 31.67
CA THR A 310 -18.18 12.78 31.44
C THR A 310 -17.39 13.61 30.44
N GLN A 311 -16.19 13.16 30.05
CA GLN A 311 -15.37 13.92 29.08
C GLN A 311 -15.88 13.73 27.66
N GLU A 312 -15.70 14.74 26.82
CA GLU A 312 -16.07 14.66 25.40
C GLU A 312 -15.00 13.91 24.61
N PRO A 313 -15.33 12.80 23.94
CA PRO A 313 -14.36 12.06 23.14
C PRO A 313 -14.04 12.79 21.85
N ILE A 314 -12.76 12.87 21.50
CA ILE A 314 -12.28 13.47 20.26
C ILE A 314 -12.01 12.36 19.25
N ALA A 315 -12.64 12.45 18.07
CA ALA A 315 -12.41 11.52 16.98
C ALA A 315 -10.94 11.52 16.56
N ARG A 316 -10.39 10.34 16.31
CA ARG A 316 -9.00 10.19 15.84
C ARG A 316 -8.84 10.72 14.42
N LYS A 317 -7.72 11.40 14.17
CA LYS A 317 -7.33 11.78 12.81
C LYS A 317 -6.72 10.55 12.12
N VAL A 318 -7.54 9.79 11.42
CA VAL A 318 -7.13 8.62 10.65
C VAL A 318 -7.33 8.91 9.17
N SER A 319 -6.31 8.64 8.37
CA SER A 319 -6.44 8.74 6.91
C SER A 319 -7.00 7.43 6.37
N ARG A 320 -8.08 7.50 5.61
CA ARG A 320 -8.60 6.36 4.87
C ARG A 320 -7.57 5.93 3.81
N PRO A 321 -7.22 4.65 3.73
CA PRO A 321 -6.42 4.15 2.61
C PRO A 321 -7.13 4.43 1.27
N PRO A 322 -6.39 4.61 0.19
CA PRO A 322 -6.99 4.74 -1.13
C PRO A 322 -7.82 3.49 -1.49
N THR A 323 -8.94 3.71 -2.15
CA THR A 323 -9.72 2.63 -2.78
C THR A 323 -8.98 2.07 -4.00
N LEU A 324 -9.42 0.91 -4.50
CA LEU A 324 -8.89 0.34 -5.74
C LEU A 324 -9.02 1.33 -6.92
N ALA A 325 -10.15 2.04 -7.02
CA ALA A 325 -10.35 3.03 -8.07
C ALA A 325 -9.34 4.19 -7.99
N GLU A 326 -9.06 4.68 -6.78
CA GLU A 326 -8.05 5.73 -6.55
C GLU A 326 -6.63 5.21 -6.84
N TRP A 327 -6.34 3.94 -6.57
CA TRP A 327 -5.09 3.31 -6.95
C TRP A 327 -4.95 3.17 -8.47
N ILE A 328 -6.00 2.71 -9.17
CA ILE A 328 -6.05 2.66 -10.63
C ILE A 328 -5.76 4.04 -11.23
N GLU A 329 -6.45 5.09 -10.77
CA GLU A 329 -6.23 6.47 -11.23
C GLU A 329 -4.76 6.91 -11.07
N ARG A 330 -4.12 6.55 -9.95
CA ARG A 330 -2.70 6.87 -9.71
C ARG A 330 -1.77 6.14 -10.66
N CYS A 331 -2.03 4.85 -10.90
CA CYS A 331 -1.22 4.02 -11.81
C CYS A 331 -1.38 4.47 -13.27
N ASP A 332 -2.60 4.81 -13.68
CA ASP A 332 -2.95 5.27 -15.02
C ASP A 332 -2.21 6.55 -15.43
N ARG A 333 -1.80 7.40 -14.48
CA ARG A 333 -1.01 8.62 -14.77
C ARG A 333 0.28 8.36 -15.55
N CYS A 334 0.90 7.20 -15.32
CA CYS A 334 2.12 6.79 -16.01
C CYS A 334 1.86 5.69 -17.02
N HIS A 335 1.03 4.70 -16.64
CA HIS A 335 0.77 3.52 -17.45
C HIS A 335 -0.37 3.70 -18.46
N GLY A 336 -1.02 4.88 -18.47
CA GLY A 336 -2.13 5.20 -19.37
C GLY A 336 -3.46 4.57 -18.91
N VAL A 337 -4.56 5.15 -19.35
CA VAL A 337 -5.91 4.72 -18.98
C VAL A 337 -6.12 3.24 -19.35
N GLY A 338 -6.51 2.46 -18.34
CA GLY A 338 -6.67 1.02 -18.48
C GLY A 338 -5.34 0.32 -18.80
N GLY A 339 -4.20 0.87 -18.36
CA GLY A 339 -2.89 0.28 -18.56
C GLY A 339 -2.34 0.38 -20.00
N ASN A 340 -2.86 1.29 -20.81
CA ASN A 340 -2.41 1.53 -22.20
C ASN A 340 -1.53 2.79 -22.25
N SER A 341 -0.25 2.66 -21.90
CA SER A 341 0.69 3.77 -21.88
C SER A 341 0.93 4.32 -23.29
N SER A 342 0.89 5.64 -23.44
CA SER A 342 1.37 6.33 -24.64
C SER A 342 2.85 6.73 -24.57
N ASN A 343 3.46 6.59 -23.40
CA ASN A 343 4.88 6.87 -23.21
C ASN A 343 5.69 5.58 -23.42
N PRO A 344 6.59 5.54 -24.40
CA PRO A 344 7.32 4.31 -24.76
C PRO A 344 8.30 3.81 -23.67
N ARG A 345 8.56 4.60 -22.63
CA ARG A 345 9.42 4.21 -21.51
C ARG A 345 8.63 3.53 -20.37
N TYR A 346 7.30 3.70 -20.32
CA TYR A 346 6.44 3.04 -19.35
C TYR A 346 5.75 1.84 -19.98
N PRO A 347 5.73 0.67 -19.33
CA PRO A 347 5.09 -0.50 -19.91
C PRO A 347 3.57 -0.33 -20.01
N SER A 348 2.99 -0.89 -21.04
CA SER A 348 1.56 -1.22 -21.06
C SER A 348 1.30 -2.36 -20.10
N LEU A 349 0.25 -2.23 -19.28
CA LEU A 349 -0.17 -3.23 -18.29
C LEU A 349 -1.38 -4.02 -18.77
N ALA A 350 -2.15 -3.46 -19.72
CA ALA A 350 -3.35 -4.06 -20.27
C ALA A 350 -3.08 -5.46 -20.87
N SER A 351 -4.02 -6.38 -20.70
CA SER A 351 -3.96 -7.77 -21.17
C SER A 351 -2.73 -8.57 -20.71
N GLN A 352 -2.00 -8.09 -19.69
CA GLN A 352 -0.88 -8.83 -19.10
C GLN A 352 -1.42 -9.87 -18.12
N HIS A 353 -0.68 -10.96 -17.91
CA HIS A 353 -1.06 -11.99 -16.93
C HIS A 353 -1.20 -11.43 -15.52
N GLU A 354 -2.32 -11.74 -14.87
CA GLU A 354 -2.65 -11.31 -13.51
C GLU A 354 -1.56 -11.74 -12.51
N ASN A 355 -1.17 -13.02 -12.52
CA ASN A 355 -0.12 -13.54 -11.62
C ASN A 355 1.23 -12.82 -11.83
N TYR A 356 1.58 -12.53 -13.09
CA TYR A 356 2.80 -11.78 -13.40
C TYR A 356 2.73 -10.36 -12.86
N LEU A 357 1.62 -9.65 -13.06
CA LEU A 357 1.42 -8.28 -12.57
C LEU A 357 1.49 -8.22 -11.04
N ALA A 358 0.77 -9.10 -10.34
CA ALA A 358 0.79 -9.16 -8.88
C ALA A 358 2.22 -9.37 -8.35
N ARG A 359 2.92 -10.39 -8.85
CA ARG A 359 4.30 -10.67 -8.45
C ARG A 359 5.27 -9.51 -8.73
N VAL A 360 5.13 -8.82 -9.86
CA VAL A 360 6.00 -7.67 -10.19
C VAL A 360 5.75 -6.51 -9.23
N ILE A 361 4.50 -6.21 -8.90
CA ILE A 361 4.16 -5.16 -7.92
C ILE A 361 4.75 -5.51 -6.54
N GLU A 362 4.60 -6.74 -6.09
CA GLU A 362 5.19 -7.24 -4.84
C GLU A 362 6.72 -7.14 -4.86
N THR A 363 7.36 -7.49 -5.98
CA THR A 363 8.81 -7.42 -6.12
C THR A 363 9.32 -5.98 -6.00
N TYR A 364 8.58 -4.99 -6.49
CA TYR A 364 8.89 -3.58 -6.26
C TYR A 364 8.63 -3.15 -4.81
N ALA A 365 7.57 -3.65 -4.17
CA ALA A 365 7.21 -3.29 -2.80
C ALA A 365 8.28 -3.77 -1.80
N ASN A 366 8.81 -4.98 -1.98
CA ASN A 366 9.79 -5.60 -1.09
C ASN A 366 11.26 -5.34 -1.48
N GLY A 367 11.51 -4.58 -2.56
CA GLY A 367 12.85 -4.17 -2.98
C GLY A 367 13.61 -5.18 -3.84
N GLY A 368 12.98 -6.29 -4.25
CA GLY A 368 13.59 -7.28 -5.17
C GLY A 368 13.72 -6.78 -6.62
N ARG A 369 13.08 -5.64 -6.95
CA ARG A 369 13.24 -4.96 -8.24
C ARG A 369 13.47 -3.47 -8.01
N HIS A 370 14.48 -2.91 -8.66
CA HIS A 370 14.93 -1.55 -8.43
C HIS A 370 14.30 -0.56 -9.43
N ASN A 371 13.39 0.25 -8.94
CA ASN A 371 12.89 1.48 -9.58
C ASN A 371 12.28 2.36 -8.49
N SER A 372 12.87 3.52 -8.24
CA SER A 372 12.47 4.38 -7.12
C SER A 372 11.00 4.77 -7.16
N THR A 373 10.46 5.08 -8.35
CA THR A 373 9.06 5.46 -8.53
C THR A 373 8.14 4.28 -8.26
N MET A 374 8.40 3.11 -8.90
CA MET A 374 7.57 1.93 -8.69
C MET A 374 7.64 1.42 -7.26
N SER A 375 8.83 1.41 -6.64
CA SER A 375 8.96 1.03 -5.23
C SER A 375 8.18 1.97 -4.30
N ALA A 376 8.21 3.29 -4.54
CA ALA A 376 7.43 4.24 -3.75
C ALA A 376 5.91 4.05 -3.94
N MET A 377 5.46 3.72 -5.14
CA MET A 377 4.05 3.46 -5.46
C MET A 377 3.56 2.11 -4.91
N SER A 378 4.43 1.09 -4.89
CA SER A 378 4.03 -0.28 -4.51
C SER A 378 4.08 -0.54 -3.01
N ARG A 379 5.01 0.08 -2.25
CA ARG A 379 5.15 -0.14 -0.80
C ARG A 379 3.89 0.08 0.04
N PRO A 380 3.03 1.07 -0.24
CA PRO A 380 1.82 1.28 0.56
C PRO A 380 0.65 0.38 0.17
N LEU A 381 0.79 -0.46 -0.86
CA LEU A 381 -0.26 -1.37 -1.31
C LEU A 381 -0.43 -2.54 -0.36
N ARG A 382 -1.67 -2.86 -0.02
CA ARG A 382 -2.04 -4.08 0.69
C ARG A 382 -2.12 -5.25 -0.31
N PRO A 383 -2.07 -6.51 0.14
CA PRO A 383 -2.24 -7.67 -0.74
C PRO A 383 -3.50 -7.57 -1.62
N ALA A 384 -4.64 -7.21 -1.04
CA ALA A 384 -5.90 -7.03 -1.78
C ALA A 384 -5.85 -5.91 -2.84
N ASP A 385 -5.09 -4.82 -2.59
CA ASP A 385 -4.87 -3.76 -3.58
C ASP A 385 -4.03 -4.27 -4.76
N ILE A 386 -3.01 -5.09 -4.49
CA ILE A 386 -2.15 -5.69 -5.51
C ILE A 386 -2.96 -6.65 -6.40
N GLU A 387 -3.74 -7.55 -5.78
CA GLU A 387 -4.61 -8.49 -6.49
C GLU A 387 -5.65 -7.75 -7.34
N GLY A 388 -6.31 -6.74 -6.76
CA GLY A 388 -7.30 -5.92 -7.46
C GLY A 388 -6.71 -5.16 -8.66
N LEU A 389 -5.52 -4.56 -8.51
CA LEU A 389 -4.81 -3.87 -9.59
C LEU A 389 -4.39 -4.85 -10.69
N ALA A 390 -3.84 -6.01 -10.32
CA ALA A 390 -3.43 -7.04 -11.26
C ALA A 390 -4.63 -7.56 -12.08
N ALA A 391 -5.73 -7.90 -11.42
CA ALA A 391 -6.96 -8.34 -12.07
C ALA A 391 -7.56 -7.25 -12.98
N HIS A 392 -7.55 -5.98 -12.52
CA HIS A 392 -8.04 -4.87 -13.32
C HIS A 392 -7.28 -4.76 -14.64
N TYR A 393 -5.94 -4.67 -14.60
CA TYR A 393 -5.15 -4.48 -15.83
C TYR A 393 -5.11 -5.72 -16.72
N ALA A 394 -5.14 -6.93 -16.15
CA ALA A 394 -5.23 -8.15 -16.93
C ALA A 394 -6.52 -8.24 -17.77
N SER A 395 -7.62 -7.69 -17.26
CA SER A 395 -8.92 -7.65 -17.94
C SER A 395 -9.06 -6.53 -18.97
N GLN A 396 -8.16 -5.54 -18.98
CA GLN A 396 -8.24 -4.45 -19.95
C GLN A 396 -7.75 -4.86 -21.33
N PRO A 397 -8.40 -4.43 -22.42
CA PRO A 397 -7.91 -4.67 -23.76
C PRO A 397 -6.64 -3.86 -24.04
N MET A 398 -5.58 -4.52 -24.45
CA MET A 398 -4.35 -3.84 -24.86
C MET A 398 -4.54 -3.22 -26.24
N LYS A 399 -4.14 -1.96 -26.39
CA LYS A 399 -4.22 -1.17 -27.63
C LYS A 399 -2.86 -1.12 -28.30
N SER A 400 -2.83 -1.33 -29.61
CA SER A 400 -1.63 -1.02 -30.40
C SER A 400 -1.40 0.48 -30.44
N ILE A 401 -0.19 0.92 -30.13
CA ILE A 401 0.20 2.32 -30.16
C ILE A 401 1.13 2.54 -31.34
N LEU A 402 0.71 3.42 -32.26
CA LEU A 402 1.49 3.80 -33.42
C LEU A 402 2.17 5.14 -33.16
N TYR A 403 3.49 5.15 -33.23
CA TYR A 403 4.26 6.40 -33.20
C TYR A 403 4.40 6.94 -34.62
N VAL A 404 4.13 8.25 -34.81
CA VAL A 404 4.23 8.91 -36.10
C VAL A 404 5.28 10.02 -36.00
N GLU A 405 6.25 9.98 -36.90
CA GLU A 405 7.22 11.07 -37.05
C GLU A 405 6.55 12.23 -37.78
N LEU A 406 6.38 13.37 -37.10
CA LEU A 406 5.86 14.57 -37.74
C LEU A 406 7.01 15.34 -38.37
N PRO A 407 6.92 15.77 -39.64
CA PRO A 407 7.93 16.61 -40.25
C PRO A 407 8.02 17.94 -39.48
N CYS A 408 9.23 18.29 -39.05
CA CYS A 408 9.47 19.63 -38.49
C CYS A 408 9.22 20.66 -39.59
N THR A 409 8.11 21.40 -39.54
CA THR A 409 7.94 22.59 -40.37
C THR A 409 8.95 23.63 -39.85
N PRO A 410 9.91 24.11 -40.67
CA PRO A 410 10.79 25.17 -40.21
C PRO A 410 9.91 26.38 -39.84
N ALA A 411 10.16 26.94 -38.67
CA ALA A 411 9.51 28.18 -38.26
C ALA A 411 9.76 29.23 -39.35
N THR A 412 8.71 29.61 -40.08
CA THR A 412 8.77 30.76 -40.97
C THR A 412 8.96 31.98 -40.09
N ASN A 413 10.17 32.55 -40.06
CA ASN A 413 10.42 33.84 -39.46
C ASN A 413 9.49 34.84 -40.16
N GLN A 414 8.46 35.33 -39.50
CA GLN A 414 7.74 36.54 -39.79
C GLN A 414 8.29 37.66 -38.93
#